data_1a51c18b69c789fada3a8b1f2911d9f5
#
_entry.id   1a51c18b69c789fada3a8b1f2911d9f5
#
_cell.length_a   1.000
_cell.length_b   1.000
_cell.length_c   1.000
_cell.angle_alpha   90.00
_cell.angle_beta   90.00
_cell.angle_gamma   90.00
#
_symmetry.space_group_name_H-M   'P 1'
#
loop_
_entity.id
_entity.type
_entity.pdbx_description
1 polymer ?
#
loop_
_entity_poly.entity_id
_entity_poly.type
_entity_poly.pdbx_seq_one_letter_code
_entity_poly.pdbx_strand_id
1 'polypeptide(L)'
;MKDNPLLKNAELLAFDIESLCKTLEYKGNSNIIFQIRKSSSSVFANITEAQYPQSLPDMLSKFKIARKECAEAESWLKLLYNTKTIDEETFKAYRNLCGRIQRMLTSSCITIEKKIDNK
;
A
#
# COMPACT_ATOMS: atom_id res chain seq x y z
N MET A 1 1.74 -11.42 -21.58
CA MET A 1 1.97 -11.14 -20.15
C MET A 1 0.64 -10.92 -19.48
N LYS A 2 0.42 -11.57 -18.34
CA LYS A 2 -0.85 -11.41 -17.65
C LYS A 2 -0.94 -10.04 -16.99
N ASP A 3 -2.12 -9.47 -17.04
CA ASP A 3 -2.41 -8.25 -16.32
C ASP A 3 -2.38 -8.52 -14.81
N ASN A 4 -1.84 -7.57 -14.05
CA ASN A 4 -1.75 -7.68 -12.58
C ASN A 4 -2.20 -6.36 -11.97
N PRO A 5 -3.51 -6.17 -11.81
CA PRO A 5 -4.04 -4.91 -11.27
C PRO A 5 -3.54 -4.59 -9.87
N LEU A 6 -3.35 -5.61 -9.02
CA LEU A 6 -2.86 -5.39 -7.66
C LEU A 6 -1.45 -4.80 -7.68
N LEU A 7 -0.55 -5.40 -8.45
CA LEU A 7 0.82 -4.92 -8.56
C LEU A 7 0.87 -3.52 -9.18
N LYS A 8 0.07 -3.28 -10.22
CA LYS A 8 0.00 -1.97 -10.86
C LYS A 8 -0.48 -0.88 -9.91
N ASN A 9 -1.50 -1.17 -9.12
CA ASN A 9 -2.02 -0.20 -8.14
C ASN A 9 -1.03 0.05 -7.01
N ALA A 10 -0.31 -0.98 -6.57
CA ALA A 10 0.72 -0.84 -5.56
C ALA A 10 1.89 0.02 -6.05
N GLU A 11 2.30 -0.18 -7.30
CA GLU A 11 3.33 0.64 -7.92
C GLU A 11 2.88 2.10 -8.04
N LEU A 12 1.62 2.30 -8.46
CA LEU A 12 1.05 3.63 -8.56
C LEU A 12 1.03 4.34 -7.20
N LEU A 13 0.65 3.62 -6.15
CA LEU A 13 0.65 4.18 -4.79
C LEU A 13 2.06 4.62 -4.38
N ALA A 14 3.06 3.76 -4.56
CA ALA A 14 4.43 4.07 -4.20
C ALA A 14 4.96 5.28 -4.97
N PHE A 15 4.68 5.32 -6.27
CA PHE A 15 5.09 6.42 -7.14
C PHE A 15 4.41 7.74 -6.75
N ASP A 16 3.08 7.70 -6.59
CA ASP A 16 2.30 8.89 -6.27
C ASP A 16 2.64 9.46 -4.89
N ILE A 17 2.84 8.58 -3.90
CA ILE A 17 3.24 9.01 -2.56
C ILE A 17 4.63 9.65 -2.61
N GLU A 18 5.57 9.07 -3.36
CA GLU A 18 6.90 9.67 -3.50
C GLU A 18 6.82 11.06 -4.13
N SER A 19 6.02 11.21 -5.18
CA SER A 19 5.81 12.50 -5.83
C SER A 19 5.19 13.52 -4.88
N LEU A 20 4.18 13.09 -4.12
CA LEU A 20 3.54 13.95 -3.12
C LEU A 20 4.55 14.40 -2.06
N CYS A 21 5.32 13.46 -1.53
CA CYS A 21 6.29 13.75 -0.48
C CYS A 21 7.34 14.78 -0.91
N LYS A 22 7.76 14.72 -2.17
CA LYS A 22 8.70 15.71 -2.71
C LYS A 22 8.11 17.12 -2.65
N THR A 23 6.81 17.27 -2.85
CA THR A 23 6.17 18.58 -2.76
C THR A 23 6.02 19.06 -1.33
N LEU A 24 6.09 18.16 -0.36
CA LEU A 24 5.86 18.45 1.06
C LEU A 24 7.14 18.66 1.87
N GLU A 25 8.32 18.40 1.30
CA GLU A 25 9.59 18.41 2.03
C GLU A 25 9.88 19.74 2.75
N TYR A 26 9.36 20.85 2.24
CA TYR A 26 9.59 22.16 2.83
C TYR A 26 8.49 22.61 3.79
N LYS A 27 7.50 21.75 4.05
CA LYS A 27 6.34 22.11 4.87
C LYS A 27 6.41 21.59 6.31
N GLY A 28 7.53 21.01 6.70
CA GLY A 28 7.66 20.34 8.00
C GLY A 28 7.13 18.92 7.91
N ASN A 29 6.76 18.35 9.08
CA ASN A 29 6.23 16.97 9.15
C ASN A 29 7.18 15.91 8.61
N SER A 30 8.50 16.11 8.78
CA SER A 30 9.51 15.20 8.24
C SER A 30 9.32 13.75 8.71
N ASN A 31 8.87 13.57 9.96
CA ASN A 31 8.62 12.22 10.48
C ASN A 31 7.46 11.53 9.74
N ILE A 32 6.36 12.26 9.52
CA ILE A 32 5.20 11.71 8.81
C ILE A 32 5.58 11.37 7.37
N ILE A 33 6.33 12.26 6.72
CA ILE A 33 6.80 12.05 5.34
C ILE A 33 7.66 10.80 5.25
N PHE A 34 8.57 10.61 6.21
CA PHE A 34 9.41 9.41 6.26
C PHE A 34 8.55 8.16 6.43
N GLN A 35 7.59 8.18 7.34
CA GLN A 35 6.74 7.01 7.62
C GLN A 35 5.85 6.64 6.44
N ILE A 36 5.25 7.63 5.77
CA ILE A 36 4.37 7.33 4.64
C ILE A 36 5.16 6.80 3.44
N ARG A 37 6.36 7.32 3.21
CA ARG A 37 7.25 6.80 2.17
C ARG A 37 7.60 5.34 2.45
N LYS A 38 7.95 5.05 3.69
CA LYS A 38 8.31 3.70 4.12
C LYS A 38 7.15 2.73 3.94
N SER A 39 5.96 3.08 4.45
CA SER A 39 4.81 2.18 4.37
C SER A 39 4.34 1.96 2.94
N SER A 40 4.27 3.01 2.13
CA SER A 40 3.82 2.87 0.73
C SER A 40 4.80 2.05 -0.11
N SER A 41 6.11 2.24 0.06
CA SER A 41 7.10 1.43 -0.64
C SER A 41 7.08 -0.02 -0.17
N SER A 42 6.79 -0.26 1.11
CA SER A 42 6.67 -1.61 1.66
C SER A 42 5.45 -2.35 1.09
N VAL A 43 4.33 -1.65 0.83
CA VAL A 43 3.19 -2.25 0.13
C VAL A 43 3.64 -2.79 -1.23
N PHE A 44 4.30 -1.97 -2.00
CA PHE A 44 4.78 -2.35 -3.33
C PHE A 44 5.81 -3.48 -3.26
N ALA A 45 6.78 -3.37 -2.36
CA ALA A 45 7.83 -4.38 -2.22
C ALA A 45 7.27 -5.76 -1.86
N ASN A 46 6.33 -5.82 -0.92
CA ASN A 46 5.75 -7.09 -0.49
C ASN A 46 4.86 -7.72 -1.55
N ILE A 47 4.10 -6.91 -2.29
CA ILE A 47 3.30 -7.42 -3.41
C ILE A 47 4.21 -7.93 -4.52
N THR A 48 5.32 -7.24 -4.79
CA THR A 48 6.32 -7.69 -5.76
C THR A 48 6.90 -9.04 -5.34
N GLU A 49 7.31 -9.18 -4.08
CA GLU A 49 7.88 -10.44 -3.58
C GLU A 49 6.86 -11.58 -3.63
N ALA A 50 5.58 -11.28 -3.44
CA ALA A 50 4.51 -12.27 -3.51
C ALA A 50 4.35 -12.87 -4.92
N GLN A 51 4.91 -12.22 -5.95
CA GLN A 51 4.90 -12.76 -7.31
C GLN A 51 5.90 -13.90 -7.50
N TYR A 52 6.86 -14.03 -6.57
CA TYR A 52 7.93 -15.03 -6.63
C TYR A 52 8.00 -15.80 -5.32
N PRO A 53 6.88 -16.45 -4.91
CA PRO A 53 6.80 -17.04 -3.56
C PRO A 53 7.56 -18.35 -3.48
N GLN A 54 8.08 -18.67 -2.29
CA GLN A 54 8.69 -19.96 -2.00
C GLN A 54 7.63 -21.03 -1.75
N SER A 55 6.42 -20.61 -1.35
CA SER A 55 5.31 -21.49 -1.02
C SER A 55 4.03 -20.66 -0.96
N LEU A 56 2.86 -21.33 -0.90
CA LEU A 56 1.60 -20.62 -0.70
C LEU A 56 1.56 -19.90 0.65
N PRO A 57 2.00 -20.49 1.77
CA PRO A 57 2.09 -19.75 3.03
C PRO A 57 2.99 -18.52 2.95
N ASP A 58 4.10 -18.60 2.22
CA ASP A 58 4.96 -17.42 2.00
C ASP A 58 4.24 -16.33 1.25
N MET A 59 3.53 -16.69 0.18
CA MET A 59 2.72 -15.74 -0.61
C MET A 59 1.68 -15.05 0.28
N LEU A 60 0.97 -15.83 1.08
CA LEU A 60 -0.04 -15.31 2.01
C LEU A 60 0.59 -14.34 3.01
N SER A 61 1.74 -14.69 3.55
CA SER A 61 2.46 -13.83 4.49
C SER A 61 2.80 -12.47 3.86
N LYS A 62 3.30 -12.48 2.63
CA LYS A 62 3.64 -11.24 1.92
C LYS A 62 2.41 -10.37 1.68
N PHE A 63 1.29 -10.96 1.28
CA PHE A 63 0.05 -10.22 1.09
C PHE A 63 -0.47 -9.63 2.41
N LYS A 64 -0.35 -10.37 3.50
CA LYS A 64 -0.78 -9.88 4.83
C LYS A 64 0.08 -8.70 5.31
N ILE A 65 1.39 -8.76 5.06
CA ILE A 65 2.29 -7.66 5.38
C ILE A 65 1.92 -6.43 4.55
N ALA A 66 1.69 -6.62 3.25
CA ALA A 66 1.30 -5.53 2.37
C ALA A 66 -0.01 -4.87 2.84
N ARG A 67 -0.97 -5.68 3.29
CA ARG A 67 -2.26 -5.17 3.80
C ARG A 67 -2.07 -4.32 5.05
N LYS A 68 -1.23 -4.78 5.97
CA LYS A 68 -0.89 -4.03 7.18
C LYS A 68 -0.20 -2.71 6.83
N GLU A 69 0.77 -2.74 5.94
CA GLU A 69 1.50 -1.56 5.52
C GLU A 69 0.59 -0.55 4.80
N CYS A 70 -0.37 -1.04 4.04
CA CYS A 70 -1.34 -0.18 3.36
C CYS A 70 -2.23 0.54 4.39
N ALA A 71 -2.64 -0.15 5.46
CA ALA A 71 -3.39 0.47 6.55
C ALA A 71 -2.56 1.54 7.26
N GLU A 72 -1.27 1.31 7.45
CA GLU A 72 -0.37 2.31 8.01
C GLU A 72 -0.27 3.55 7.10
N ALA A 73 -0.14 3.34 5.79
CA ALA A 73 -0.10 4.45 4.83
C ALA A 73 -1.36 5.31 4.93
N GLU A 74 -2.53 4.68 5.06
CA GLU A 74 -3.79 5.40 5.23
C GLU A 74 -3.78 6.25 6.51
N SER A 75 -3.22 5.71 7.60
CA SER A 75 -3.13 6.44 8.87
C SER A 75 -2.25 7.68 8.74
N TRP A 76 -1.13 7.56 8.04
CA TRP A 76 -0.24 8.71 7.81
C TRP A 76 -0.88 9.75 6.89
N LEU A 77 -1.64 9.30 5.87
CA LEU A 77 -2.41 10.22 5.01
C LEU A 77 -3.42 11.02 5.83
N LYS A 78 -4.12 10.36 6.74
CA LYS A 78 -5.08 11.01 7.60
C LYS A 78 -4.40 12.05 8.49
N LEU A 79 -3.22 11.74 9.00
CA LEU A 79 -2.47 12.68 9.82
C LEU A 79 -1.99 13.88 9.01
N LEU A 80 -1.55 13.68 7.77
CA LEU A 80 -1.21 14.77 6.86
C LEU A 80 -2.41 15.68 6.59
N TYR A 81 -3.58 15.08 6.42
CA TYR A 81 -4.81 15.84 6.22
C TYR A 81 -5.21 16.60 7.48
N ASN A 82 -5.16 15.95 8.64
CA ASN A 82 -5.55 16.57 9.92
C ASN A 82 -4.62 17.73 10.31
N THR A 83 -3.36 17.65 9.90
CA THR A 83 -2.39 18.74 10.13
C THR A 83 -2.45 19.81 9.04
N LYS A 84 -3.40 19.70 8.12
CA LYS A 84 -3.59 20.63 7.02
C LYS A 84 -2.39 20.72 6.07
N THR A 85 -1.59 19.66 6.03
CA THR A 85 -0.44 19.57 5.11
C THR A 85 -0.89 19.23 3.70
N ILE A 86 -1.96 18.44 3.58
CA ILE A 86 -2.62 18.15 2.29
C ILE A 86 -4.09 18.54 2.40
N ASP A 87 -4.69 18.83 1.24
CA ASP A 87 -6.11 19.20 1.20
C ASP A 87 -7.01 17.95 1.16
N GLU A 88 -8.32 18.19 1.26
CA GLU A 88 -9.31 17.11 1.28
C GLU A 88 -9.32 16.31 -0.03
N GLU A 89 -9.20 16.98 -1.15
CA GLU A 89 -9.21 16.34 -2.47
C GLU A 89 -8.05 15.38 -2.61
N THR A 90 -6.86 15.83 -2.23
CA THR A 90 -5.64 15.01 -2.24
C THR A 90 -5.81 13.81 -1.30
N PHE A 91 -6.27 14.06 -0.08
CA PHE A 91 -6.50 13.00 0.90
C PHE A 91 -7.45 11.94 0.37
N LYS A 92 -8.60 12.36 -0.18
CA LYS A 92 -9.60 11.42 -0.69
C LYS A 92 -9.07 10.58 -1.85
N ALA A 93 -8.30 11.19 -2.76
CA ALA A 93 -7.73 10.48 -3.89
C ALA A 93 -6.80 9.34 -3.44
N TYR A 94 -5.88 9.64 -2.54
CA TYR A 94 -4.95 8.62 -2.04
C TYR A 94 -5.64 7.59 -1.16
N ARG A 95 -6.58 8.00 -0.32
CA ARG A 95 -7.36 7.08 0.49
C ARG A 95 -8.14 6.09 -0.38
N ASN A 96 -8.72 6.57 -1.48
CA ASN A 96 -9.47 5.71 -2.40
C ASN A 96 -8.54 4.69 -3.07
N LEU A 97 -7.32 5.08 -3.41
CA LEU A 97 -6.33 4.17 -3.98
C LEU A 97 -5.95 3.09 -2.95
N CYS A 98 -5.66 3.50 -1.71
CA CYS A 98 -5.38 2.55 -0.62
C CYS A 98 -6.55 1.59 -0.41
N GLY A 99 -7.78 2.09 -0.41
CA GLY A 99 -8.97 1.26 -0.25
C GLY A 99 -9.11 0.22 -1.35
N ARG A 100 -8.80 0.59 -2.58
CA ARG A 100 -8.82 -0.33 -3.72
C ARG A 100 -7.79 -1.43 -3.54
N ILE A 101 -6.57 -1.06 -3.14
CA ILE A 101 -5.50 -2.03 -2.87
C ILE A 101 -5.90 -2.97 -1.73
N GLN A 102 -6.48 -2.44 -0.65
CA GLN A 102 -6.94 -3.24 0.50
C GLN A 102 -7.97 -4.29 0.08
N ARG A 103 -8.93 -3.91 -0.75
CA ARG A 103 -9.95 -4.85 -1.24
C ARG A 103 -9.32 -5.97 -2.07
N MET A 104 -8.38 -5.62 -2.94
CA MET A 104 -7.69 -6.62 -3.78
C MET A 104 -6.81 -7.53 -2.92
N LEU A 105 -6.13 -6.99 -1.92
CA LEU A 105 -5.30 -7.80 -1.01
C LEU A 105 -6.15 -8.75 -0.19
N THR A 106 -7.29 -8.28 0.33
CA THR A 106 -8.20 -9.14 1.09
C THR A 106 -8.70 -10.29 0.23
N SER A 107 -9.11 -9.99 -1.01
CA SER A 107 -9.55 -11.02 -1.95
C SER A 107 -8.44 -12.03 -2.26
N SER A 108 -7.22 -11.54 -2.47
CA SER A 108 -6.07 -12.41 -2.74
C SER A 108 -5.76 -13.32 -1.56
N CYS A 109 -5.82 -12.78 -0.33
CA CYS A 109 -5.59 -13.58 0.89
C CYS A 109 -6.61 -14.70 1.01
N ILE A 110 -7.89 -14.41 0.77
CA ILE A 110 -8.96 -15.41 0.83
C ILE A 110 -8.69 -16.52 -0.18
N THR A 111 -8.33 -16.15 -1.41
CA THR A 111 -8.04 -17.12 -2.47
C THR A 111 -6.87 -18.04 -2.09
N ILE A 112 -5.79 -17.47 -1.56
CA ILE A 112 -4.61 -18.26 -1.18
C ILE A 112 -4.91 -19.14 0.02
N GLU A 113 -5.66 -18.65 1.00
CA GLU A 113 -6.07 -19.46 2.17
C GLU A 113 -6.86 -20.68 1.74
N LYS A 114 -7.77 -20.51 0.79
CA LYS A 114 -8.53 -21.66 0.24
C LYS A 114 -7.63 -22.68 -0.43
N LYS A 115 -6.62 -22.23 -1.18
CA LYS A 115 -5.66 -23.11 -1.83
C LYS A 115 -4.83 -23.90 -0.82
N ILE A 116 -4.45 -23.24 0.28
CA ILE A 116 -3.70 -23.90 1.36
C ILE A 116 -4.57 -24.97 2.01
N ASP A 117 -5.82 -24.64 2.32
CA ASP A 117 -6.74 -25.58 3.00
C ASP A 117 -7.09 -26.79 2.15
N ASN A 118 -7.05 -26.67 0.83
CA ASN A 118 -7.40 -27.75 -0.10
C ASN A 118 -6.24 -28.67 -0.44
N LYS A 119 -5.10 -28.51 0.23
CA LYS A 119 -3.98 -29.43 0.13
C LYS A 119 -3.94 -30.37 1.32
#